data_5e58a25f1fcc94949124e0f4597d7e9e
#
_entry.id   5e58a25f1fcc94949124e0f4597d7e9e
#
_cell.length_a   1.000
_cell.length_b   1.000
_cell.length_c   1.000
_cell.angle_alpha   90.00
_cell.angle_beta   90.00
_cell.angle_gamma   90.00
#
_symmetry.space_group_name_H-M   'P 1'
#
loop_
_entity.id
_entity.type
_entity.pdbx_description
1 polymer ?
#
loop_
_entity_poly.entity_id
_entity_poly.type
_entity_poly.pdbx_seq_one_letter_code
_entity_poly.pdbx_strand_id
1 'polypeptide(L)'
;MSYDVAYRLRNLASRLQGPVDDFGEQALFYGQTMRYVPNALTRYRKETIRLIAEMTMGAGALVMIGGTVGVAAFLTLASGGVIAVQGYSSLGNIGIEALTGFLSAFLNVRVVAPVIAGIALAATIGAGATAQLGAMRVSEEIDAVESMAVHSVSYLVSTRLIAGLIAIIPLYSLSVLAAFFAARFTTVYINGQSKGLYDHYFNTFLIPSDLLWSFLQAIVMSIAVMLVHTYYGYNASGGPVGVGIAVGQAVRTSLIVVVVITLFISLAVYGASGNFNLSG
;
A
#
# COMPACT_ATOMS: atom_id res chain seq x y z
N MET A 1 39.50 30.09 -18.11
CA MET A 1 38.08 30.22 -17.75
C MET A 1 37.16 29.17 -18.38
N SER A 2 37.54 28.58 -19.53
CA SER A 2 36.71 27.56 -20.24
C SER A 2 36.81 26.15 -19.68
N TYR A 3 37.94 25.74 -19.13
CA TYR A 3 38.15 24.35 -18.59
C TYR A 3 37.36 24.06 -17.32
N ASP A 4 37.15 25.05 -16.47
CA ASP A 4 36.44 24.90 -15.21
C ASP A 4 34.91 24.73 -15.39
N VAL A 5 34.37 25.37 -16.40
CA VAL A 5 32.93 25.22 -16.74
C VAL A 5 32.64 23.86 -17.36
N ALA A 6 33.52 23.37 -18.26
CA ALA A 6 33.38 22.06 -18.86
C ALA A 6 33.54 20.91 -17.82
N TYR A 7 34.44 21.06 -16.84
CA TYR A 7 34.60 20.11 -15.75
C TYR A 7 33.39 20.10 -14.80
N ARG A 8 32.85 21.28 -14.48
CA ARG A 8 31.62 21.39 -13.65
C ARG A 8 30.39 20.82 -14.36
N LEU A 9 30.24 21.05 -15.64
CA LEU A 9 29.14 20.50 -16.46
C LEU A 9 29.25 18.97 -16.58
N ARG A 10 30.47 18.45 -16.77
CA ARG A 10 30.70 17.00 -16.82
C ARG A 10 30.44 16.32 -15.49
N ASN A 11 30.82 16.95 -14.38
CA ASN A 11 30.50 16.44 -13.03
C ASN A 11 29.01 16.58 -12.66
N LEU A 12 28.33 17.61 -13.17
CA LEU A 12 26.87 17.71 -13.05
C LEU A 12 26.16 16.66 -13.91
N ALA A 13 26.63 16.42 -15.12
CA ALA A 13 26.09 15.40 -16.00
C ALA A 13 26.28 13.98 -15.39
N SER A 14 27.46 13.67 -14.87
CA SER A 14 27.70 12.36 -14.22
C SER A 14 26.93 12.17 -12.90
N ARG A 15 26.63 13.26 -12.18
CA ARG A 15 25.77 13.21 -10.99
C ARG A 15 24.30 13.04 -11.32
N LEU A 16 23.87 13.46 -12.49
CA LEU A 16 22.49 13.29 -12.98
C LEU A 16 22.28 11.96 -13.73
N GLN A 17 23.34 11.38 -14.30
CA GLN A 17 23.26 10.09 -15.00
C GLN A 17 22.99 8.93 -14.03
N GLY A 18 23.65 8.88 -12.86
CA GLY A 18 23.44 7.82 -11.88
C GLY A 18 21.96 7.63 -11.48
N PRO A 19 21.27 8.68 -10.99
CA PRO A 19 19.85 8.55 -10.64
C PRO A 19 18.93 8.19 -11.81
N VAL A 20 19.26 8.61 -13.03
CA VAL A 20 18.48 8.29 -14.24
C VAL A 20 18.68 6.83 -14.65
N ASP A 21 19.92 6.34 -14.57
CA ASP A 21 20.26 4.95 -14.86
C ASP A 21 19.60 4.01 -13.82
N ASP A 22 19.67 4.34 -12.53
CA ASP A 22 18.99 3.61 -11.45
C ASP A 22 17.48 3.55 -11.67
N PHE A 23 16.86 4.67 -12.07
CA PHE A 23 15.44 4.70 -12.38
C PHE A 23 15.10 3.86 -13.63
N GLY A 24 15.98 3.88 -14.64
CA GLY A 24 15.85 3.06 -15.83
C GLY A 24 15.90 1.55 -15.51
N GLU A 25 16.84 1.14 -14.67
CA GLU A 25 16.94 -0.27 -14.22
C GLU A 25 15.70 -0.70 -13.42
N GLN A 26 15.21 0.16 -12.53
CA GLN A 26 13.95 -0.11 -11.81
C GLN A 26 12.76 -0.26 -12.75
N ALA A 27 12.62 0.64 -13.71
CA ALA A 27 11.51 0.60 -14.68
C ALA A 27 11.55 -0.67 -15.53
N LEU A 28 12.74 -1.08 -15.98
CA LEU A 28 12.94 -2.33 -16.72
C LEU A 28 12.59 -3.55 -15.86
N PHE A 29 13.03 -3.59 -14.62
CA PHE A 29 12.70 -4.67 -13.69
C PHE A 29 11.19 -4.76 -13.44
N TYR A 30 10.51 -3.63 -13.25
CA TYR A 30 9.06 -3.58 -13.09
C TYR A 30 8.34 -4.07 -14.33
N GLY A 31 8.79 -3.65 -15.52
CA GLY A 31 8.26 -4.12 -16.80
C GLY A 31 8.43 -5.62 -16.99
N GLN A 32 9.61 -6.15 -16.67
CA GLN A 32 9.88 -7.60 -16.71
C GLN A 32 8.99 -8.36 -15.73
N THR A 33 8.87 -7.89 -14.50
CA THR A 33 8.02 -8.50 -13.46
C THR A 33 6.57 -8.59 -13.94
N MET A 34 6.03 -7.52 -14.49
CA MET A 34 4.66 -7.48 -15.01
C MET A 34 4.48 -8.41 -16.22
N ARG A 35 5.47 -8.48 -17.11
CA ARG A 35 5.46 -9.39 -18.28
C ARG A 35 5.41 -10.85 -17.87
N TYR A 36 6.03 -11.22 -16.75
CA TYR A 36 6.06 -12.61 -16.27
C TYR A 36 4.89 -12.99 -15.37
N VAL A 37 3.97 -12.09 -15.03
CA VAL A 37 2.75 -12.38 -14.25
C VAL A 37 1.94 -13.54 -14.86
N PRO A 38 1.67 -13.60 -16.18
CA PRO A 38 0.95 -14.73 -16.76
C PRO A 38 1.68 -16.08 -16.57
N ASN A 39 3.01 -16.08 -16.68
CA ASN A 39 3.82 -17.26 -16.43
C ASN A 39 3.77 -17.73 -14.97
N ALA A 40 3.76 -16.81 -14.03
CA ALA A 40 3.61 -17.11 -12.61
C ALA A 40 2.26 -17.80 -12.32
N LEU A 41 1.20 -17.33 -12.96
CA LEU A 41 -0.15 -17.89 -12.79
C LEU A 41 -0.33 -19.27 -13.45
N THR A 42 0.35 -19.54 -14.55
CA THR A 42 0.18 -20.78 -15.31
C THR A 42 1.22 -21.83 -14.92
N ARG A 43 2.50 -21.49 -15.03
CA ARG A 43 3.62 -22.43 -14.84
C ARG A 43 3.98 -22.64 -13.37
N TYR A 44 3.92 -21.58 -12.55
CA TYR A 44 4.30 -21.60 -11.13
C TYR A 44 3.10 -21.53 -10.19
N ARG A 45 1.95 -22.02 -10.62
CA ARG A 45 0.67 -21.97 -9.89
C ARG A 45 0.75 -22.50 -8.46
N LYS A 46 1.46 -23.62 -8.25
CA LYS A 46 1.60 -24.21 -6.91
C LYS A 46 2.35 -23.29 -5.96
N GLU A 47 3.43 -22.68 -6.43
CA GLU A 47 4.23 -21.73 -5.66
C GLU A 47 3.44 -20.45 -5.38
N THR A 48 2.74 -19.92 -6.39
CA THR A 48 1.86 -18.76 -6.23
C THR A 48 0.80 -19.00 -5.17
N ILE A 49 0.13 -20.14 -5.18
CA ILE A 49 -0.89 -20.49 -4.17
C ILE A 49 -0.25 -20.65 -2.79
N ARG A 50 0.93 -21.25 -2.70
CA ARG A 50 1.68 -21.38 -1.43
C ARG A 50 2.00 -20.00 -0.85
N LEU A 51 2.53 -19.09 -1.66
CA LEU A 51 2.85 -17.72 -1.25
C LEU A 51 1.59 -16.92 -0.87
N ILE A 52 0.49 -17.08 -1.61
CA ILE A 52 -0.79 -16.47 -1.23
C ILE A 52 -1.21 -16.95 0.16
N ALA A 53 -1.19 -18.26 0.40
CA ALA A 53 -1.54 -18.81 1.69
C ALA A 53 -0.59 -18.32 2.81
N GLU A 54 0.71 -18.28 2.54
CA GLU A 54 1.72 -17.80 3.47
C GLU A 54 1.56 -16.31 3.80
N MET A 55 1.33 -15.47 2.79
CA MET A 55 1.19 -14.02 2.96
C MET A 55 -0.17 -13.59 3.53
N THR A 56 -1.24 -14.37 3.25
CA THR A 56 -2.59 -14.07 3.73
C THR A 56 -2.91 -14.77 5.05
N MET A 57 -2.44 -16.01 5.25
CA MET A 57 -2.75 -16.84 6.43
C MET A 57 -1.54 -17.06 7.34
N GLY A 58 -0.31 -16.81 6.87
CA GLY A 58 0.95 -16.92 7.61
C GLY A 58 1.43 -18.36 7.83
N ALA A 59 2.75 -18.56 7.87
CA ALA A 59 3.40 -19.85 8.22
C ALA A 59 3.33 -20.20 9.73
N GLY A 60 2.83 -19.27 10.53
CA GLY A 60 2.44 -19.46 11.92
C GLY A 60 1.15 -18.71 12.11
N ALA A 61 0.06 -19.25 11.59
CA ALA A 61 -1.23 -18.63 11.29
C ALA A 61 -1.76 -17.59 12.30
N LEU A 62 -1.38 -17.65 13.56
CA LEU A 62 -1.82 -16.73 14.60
C LEU A 62 -0.87 -15.54 14.82
N VAL A 63 0.41 -15.66 14.50
CA VAL A 63 1.40 -14.61 14.81
C VAL A 63 1.54 -13.61 13.65
N MET A 64 1.52 -14.06 12.39
CA MET A 64 1.62 -13.14 11.24
C MET A 64 0.28 -12.52 10.85
N ILE A 65 -0.83 -13.25 10.93
CA ILE A 65 -2.18 -12.65 10.80
C ILE A 65 -2.40 -11.65 11.93
N GLY A 66 -2.03 -11.98 13.16
CA GLY A 66 -2.08 -11.07 14.29
C GLY A 66 -1.21 -9.83 14.07
N GLY A 67 -0.03 -9.95 13.44
CA GLY A 67 0.86 -8.83 13.14
C GLY A 67 0.27 -7.89 12.08
N THR A 68 0.03 -8.37 10.86
CA THR A 68 -0.42 -7.53 9.73
C THR A 68 -1.83 -7.01 9.94
N VAL A 69 -2.75 -7.91 10.29
CA VAL A 69 -4.16 -7.59 10.55
C VAL A 69 -4.27 -6.72 11.79
N GLY A 70 -3.50 -7.02 12.86
CA GLY A 70 -3.47 -6.23 14.07
C GLY A 70 -2.97 -4.80 13.85
N VAL A 71 -1.89 -4.63 13.09
CA VAL A 71 -1.38 -3.30 12.72
C VAL A 71 -2.39 -2.53 11.88
N ALA A 72 -2.96 -3.16 10.84
CA ALA A 72 -3.97 -2.53 10.00
C ALA A 72 -5.21 -2.13 10.81
N ALA A 73 -5.74 -3.05 11.62
CA ALA A 73 -6.90 -2.80 12.45
C ALA A 73 -6.64 -1.68 13.47
N PHE A 74 -5.52 -1.72 14.19
CA PHE A 74 -5.17 -0.69 15.17
C PHE A 74 -5.05 0.69 14.54
N LEU A 75 -4.30 0.82 13.44
CA LEU A 75 -4.14 2.09 12.73
C LEU A 75 -5.48 2.61 12.22
N THR A 76 -6.33 1.72 11.70
CA THR A 76 -7.61 2.12 11.14
C THR A 76 -8.62 2.49 12.23
N LEU A 77 -8.68 1.73 13.33
CA LEU A 77 -9.51 2.07 14.49
C LEU A 77 -9.09 3.43 15.09
N ALA A 78 -7.79 3.65 15.27
CA ALA A 78 -7.28 4.92 15.77
C ALA A 78 -7.63 6.09 14.83
N SER A 79 -7.38 5.94 13.52
CA SER A 79 -7.65 7.00 12.54
C SER A 79 -9.14 7.28 12.39
N GLY A 80 -9.99 6.26 12.35
CA GLY A 80 -11.44 6.40 12.29
C GLY A 80 -12.00 7.10 13.56
N GLY A 81 -11.45 6.74 14.73
CA GLY A 81 -11.78 7.41 15.99
C GLY A 81 -11.35 8.88 16.01
N VAL A 82 -10.13 9.20 15.59
CA VAL A 82 -9.63 10.58 15.50
C VAL A 82 -10.49 11.41 14.54
N ILE A 83 -10.84 10.89 13.37
CA ILE A 83 -11.73 11.58 12.42
C ILE A 83 -13.10 11.87 13.06
N ALA A 84 -13.63 10.92 13.81
CA ALA A 84 -14.92 11.11 14.48
C ALA A 84 -14.86 12.18 15.58
N VAL A 85 -13.84 12.16 16.45
CA VAL A 85 -13.66 13.18 17.50
C VAL A 85 -13.43 14.56 16.89
N GLN A 86 -12.47 14.65 15.96
CA GLN A 86 -12.11 15.93 15.35
C GLN A 86 -13.25 16.47 14.47
N GLY A 87 -13.90 15.58 13.73
CA GLY A 87 -15.05 15.93 12.89
C GLY A 87 -16.22 16.45 13.74
N TYR A 88 -16.58 15.73 14.81
CA TYR A 88 -17.64 16.13 15.71
C TYR A 88 -17.35 17.49 16.35
N SER A 89 -16.14 17.71 16.87
CA SER A 89 -15.74 18.96 17.49
C SER A 89 -15.72 20.12 16.49
N SER A 90 -15.14 19.90 15.29
CA SER A 90 -15.02 20.95 14.26
C SER A 90 -16.39 21.36 13.71
N LEU A 91 -17.27 20.39 13.45
CA LEU A 91 -18.63 20.64 12.96
C LEU A 91 -19.54 21.22 14.07
N GLY A 92 -19.31 20.82 15.34
CA GLY A 92 -20.02 21.34 16.48
C GLY A 92 -19.76 22.83 16.72
N ASN A 93 -18.57 23.33 16.42
CA ASN A 93 -18.23 24.75 16.53
C ASN A 93 -19.10 25.66 15.62
N ILE A 94 -19.70 25.11 14.58
CA ILE A 94 -20.59 25.81 13.65
C ILE A 94 -22.02 25.25 13.69
N GLY A 95 -22.33 24.39 14.68
CA GLY A 95 -23.68 23.89 14.94
C GLY A 95 -24.19 22.83 13.95
N ILE A 96 -23.27 22.13 13.22
CA ILE A 96 -23.62 21.09 12.23
C ILE A 96 -22.95 19.76 12.56
N GLU A 97 -22.77 19.44 13.84
CA GLU A 97 -22.21 18.17 14.33
C GLU A 97 -22.95 16.94 13.81
N ALA A 98 -24.21 17.11 13.40
CA ALA A 98 -25.02 16.09 12.76
C ALA A 98 -24.33 15.47 11.53
N LEU A 99 -23.52 16.24 10.79
CA LEU A 99 -22.79 15.81 9.59
C LEU A 99 -21.55 14.96 9.88
N THR A 100 -21.29 14.59 11.13
CA THR A 100 -20.14 13.70 11.45
C THR A 100 -20.24 12.34 10.73
N GLY A 101 -21.47 11.83 10.53
CA GLY A 101 -21.72 10.62 9.73
C GLY A 101 -21.28 10.78 8.28
N PHE A 102 -21.57 11.92 7.65
CA PHE A 102 -21.06 12.27 6.32
C PHE A 102 -19.54 12.29 6.27
N LEU A 103 -18.89 13.00 7.19
CA LEU A 103 -17.44 13.12 7.25
C LEU A 103 -16.79 11.74 7.39
N SER A 104 -17.39 10.86 8.19
CA SER A 104 -16.94 9.48 8.37
C SER A 104 -17.05 8.68 7.07
N ALA A 105 -18.19 8.70 6.38
CA ALA A 105 -18.39 8.02 5.11
C ALA A 105 -17.40 8.52 4.06
N PHE A 106 -17.21 9.82 3.97
CA PHE A 106 -16.38 10.46 2.97
C PHE A 106 -14.87 10.20 3.17
N LEU A 107 -14.30 10.54 4.33
CA LEU A 107 -12.86 10.46 4.58
C LEU A 107 -12.37 9.02 4.74
N ASN A 108 -13.13 8.18 5.45
CA ASN A 108 -12.70 6.81 5.67
C ASN A 108 -12.64 6.00 4.38
N VAL A 109 -13.58 6.20 3.46
CA VAL A 109 -13.57 5.50 2.16
C VAL A 109 -12.49 6.04 1.23
N ARG A 110 -12.46 7.35 1.02
CA ARG A 110 -11.62 7.95 -0.04
C ARG A 110 -10.15 8.03 0.31
N VAL A 111 -9.81 8.10 1.61
CA VAL A 111 -8.43 8.36 2.06
C VAL A 111 -7.96 7.31 3.06
N VAL A 112 -8.65 7.17 4.20
CA VAL A 112 -8.10 6.42 5.35
C VAL A 112 -7.92 4.94 5.04
N ALA A 113 -8.97 4.28 4.57
CA ALA A 113 -8.94 2.84 4.35
C ALA A 113 -7.90 2.41 3.30
N PRO A 114 -7.84 2.98 2.08
CA PRO A 114 -6.85 2.56 1.10
C PRO A 114 -5.42 2.90 1.51
N VAL A 115 -5.19 4.06 2.14
CA VAL A 115 -3.85 4.47 2.61
C VAL A 115 -3.35 3.54 3.70
N ILE A 116 -4.18 3.27 4.72
CA ILE A 116 -3.76 2.38 5.82
C ILE A 116 -3.56 0.94 5.33
N ALA A 117 -4.42 0.44 4.44
CA ALA A 117 -4.21 -0.86 3.83
C ALA A 117 -2.89 -0.93 3.05
N GLY A 118 -2.54 0.12 2.29
CA GLY A 118 -1.26 0.23 1.59
C GLY A 118 -0.06 0.30 2.53
N ILE A 119 -0.14 1.09 3.61
CA ILE A 119 0.90 1.19 4.64
C ILE A 119 1.09 -0.16 5.36
N ALA A 120 0.00 -0.81 5.75
CA ALA A 120 0.05 -2.12 6.42
C ALA A 120 0.66 -3.18 5.51
N LEU A 121 0.30 -3.19 4.22
CA LEU A 121 0.90 -4.08 3.23
C LEU A 121 2.41 -3.84 3.12
N ALA A 122 2.85 -2.59 3.00
CA ALA A 122 4.27 -2.23 2.87
C ALA A 122 5.07 -2.62 4.13
N ALA A 123 4.57 -2.26 5.31
CA ALA A 123 5.28 -2.46 6.57
C ALA A 123 5.38 -3.92 7.00
N THR A 124 4.52 -4.79 6.49
CA THR A 124 4.46 -6.20 6.93
C THR A 124 4.77 -7.17 5.78
N ILE A 125 3.85 -7.35 4.87
CA ILE A 125 3.96 -8.30 3.75
C ILE A 125 5.11 -7.89 2.81
N GLY A 126 5.16 -6.62 2.44
CA GLY A 126 6.22 -6.07 1.60
C GLY A 126 7.59 -6.19 2.25
N ALA A 127 7.74 -5.75 3.50
CA ALA A 127 8.97 -5.85 4.26
C ALA A 127 9.44 -7.32 4.40
N GLY A 128 8.51 -8.24 4.67
CA GLY A 128 8.78 -9.68 4.70
C GLY A 128 9.25 -10.22 3.36
N ALA A 129 8.61 -9.84 2.26
CA ALA A 129 9.02 -10.22 0.91
C ALA A 129 10.43 -9.69 0.55
N THR A 130 10.73 -8.44 0.94
CA THR A 130 12.08 -7.85 0.77
C THR A 130 13.13 -8.63 1.55
N ALA A 131 12.85 -8.95 2.81
CA ALA A 131 13.76 -9.69 3.67
C ALA A 131 14.02 -11.12 3.15
N GLN A 132 12.98 -11.83 2.72
CA GLN A 132 13.11 -13.17 2.15
C GLN A 132 13.92 -13.17 0.85
N LEU A 133 13.59 -12.29 -0.10
CA LEU A 133 14.35 -12.18 -1.36
C LEU A 133 15.79 -11.75 -1.11
N GLY A 134 16.01 -10.81 -0.19
CA GLY A 134 17.34 -10.38 0.19
C GLY A 134 18.16 -11.48 0.85
N ALA A 135 17.55 -12.30 1.70
CA ALA A 135 18.21 -13.48 2.26
C ALA A 135 18.59 -14.48 1.19
N MET A 136 17.68 -14.80 0.24
CA MET A 136 17.95 -15.68 -0.90
C MET A 136 19.04 -15.12 -1.82
N ARG A 137 19.15 -13.80 -1.96
CA ARG A 137 20.21 -13.17 -2.74
C ARG A 137 21.58 -13.30 -2.07
N VAL A 138 21.63 -13.11 -0.75
CA VAL A 138 22.88 -13.22 0.03
C VAL A 138 23.36 -14.68 0.14
N SER A 139 22.44 -15.66 0.16
CA SER A 139 22.76 -17.10 0.19
C SER A 139 22.97 -17.71 -1.20
N GLU A 140 23.00 -16.90 -2.28
CA GLU A 140 23.15 -17.34 -3.67
C GLU A 140 22.05 -18.28 -4.19
N GLU A 141 20.93 -18.36 -3.46
CA GLU A 141 19.79 -19.20 -3.86
C GLU A 141 19.14 -18.73 -5.16
N ILE A 142 19.15 -17.43 -5.44
CA ILE A 142 18.64 -16.87 -6.71
C ILE A 142 19.50 -17.37 -7.88
N ASP A 143 20.82 -17.36 -7.74
CA ASP A 143 21.76 -17.82 -8.78
C ASP A 143 21.66 -19.35 -8.96
N ALA A 144 21.42 -20.08 -7.87
CA ALA A 144 21.12 -21.52 -7.94
C ALA A 144 19.82 -21.81 -8.73
N VAL A 145 18.77 -21.03 -8.54
CA VAL A 145 17.51 -21.15 -9.31
C VAL A 145 17.76 -20.88 -10.82
N GLU A 146 18.57 -19.89 -11.15
CA GLU A 146 18.91 -19.55 -12.53
C GLU A 146 19.78 -20.63 -13.19
N SER A 147 20.69 -21.27 -12.44
CA SER A 147 21.53 -22.39 -12.94
C SER A 147 20.68 -23.63 -13.32
N MET A 148 19.49 -23.77 -12.74
CA MET A 148 18.51 -24.80 -13.10
C MET A 148 17.63 -24.42 -14.32
N ALA A 149 17.98 -23.35 -15.05
CA ALA A 149 17.22 -22.81 -16.17
C ALA A 149 15.78 -22.36 -15.78
N VAL A 150 15.58 -21.94 -14.54
CA VAL A 150 14.35 -21.34 -14.06
C VAL A 150 14.51 -19.82 -14.05
N HIS A 151 13.59 -19.10 -14.69
CA HIS A 151 13.59 -17.65 -14.67
C HIS A 151 13.28 -17.13 -13.26
N SER A 152 14.29 -16.64 -12.55
CA SER A 152 14.20 -16.17 -11.15
C SER A 152 13.16 -15.08 -10.97
N VAL A 153 13.09 -14.07 -11.85
CA VAL A 153 12.08 -13.01 -11.78
C VAL A 153 10.66 -13.56 -11.90
N SER A 154 10.43 -14.53 -12.80
CA SER A 154 9.10 -15.14 -12.94
C SER A 154 8.72 -15.99 -11.74
N TYR A 155 9.66 -16.76 -11.21
CA TYR A 155 9.42 -17.70 -10.11
C TYR A 155 9.37 -17.03 -8.74
N LEU A 156 10.27 -16.08 -8.47
CA LEU A 156 10.42 -15.48 -7.15
C LEU A 156 9.69 -14.13 -7.02
N VAL A 157 9.77 -13.28 -8.05
CA VAL A 157 9.26 -11.89 -7.98
C VAL A 157 7.79 -11.82 -8.38
N SER A 158 7.44 -12.32 -9.57
CA SER A 158 6.06 -12.23 -10.08
C SER A 158 5.07 -13.02 -9.23
N THR A 159 5.48 -14.15 -8.63
CA THR A 159 4.63 -14.91 -7.69
C THR A 159 4.35 -14.13 -6.41
N ARG A 160 5.33 -13.40 -5.86
CA ARG A 160 5.16 -12.55 -4.69
C ARG A 160 4.30 -11.31 -5.00
N LEU A 161 4.45 -10.73 -6.20
CA LEU A 161 3.59 -9.65 -6.65
C LEU A 161 2.11 -10.08 -6.65
N ILE A 162 1.80 -11.25 -7.20
CA ILE A 162 0.43 -11.78 -7.22
C ILE A 162 -0.06 -12.06 -5.79
N ALA A 163 0.78 -12.64 -4.95
CA ALA A 163 0.40 -12.93 -3.56
C ALA A 163 0.09 -11.64 -2.78
N GLY A 164 0.89 -10.60 -2.91
CA GLY A 164 0.61 -9.29 -2.31
C GLY A 164 -0.67 -8.62 -2.86
N LEU A 165 -0.91 -8.78 -4.18
CA LEU A 165 -2.13 -8.29 -4.81
C LEU A 165 -3.40 -8.97 -4.27
N ILE A 166 -3.33 -10.25 -3.94
CA ILE A 166 -4.45 -10.96 -3.33
C ILE A 166 -4.58 -10.61 -1.85
N ALA A 167 -3.46 -10.43 -1.14
CA ALA A 167 -3.45 -10.07 0.27
C ALA A 167 -4.06 -8.70 0.56
N ILE A 168 -4.02 -7.74 -0.39
CA ILE A 168 -4.63 -6.41 -0.17
C ILE A 168 -6.15 -6.48 -0.05
N ILE A 169 -6.81 -7.48 -0.64
CA ILE A 169 -8.27 -7.61 -0.63
C ILE A 169 -8.81 -7.70 0.81
N PRO A 170 -8.40 -8.70 1.63
CA PRO A 170 -8.85 -8.78 3.00
C PRO A 170 -8.34 -7.61 3.86
N LEU A 171 -7.12 -7.09 3.62
CA LEU A 171 -6.59 -5.96 4.36
C LEU A 171 -7.40 -4.68 4.15
N TYR A 172 -7.75 -4.37 2.91
CA TYR A 172 -8.60 -3.22 2.59
C TYR A 172 -10.00 -3.38 3.21
N SER A 173 -10.61 -4.56 3.05
CA SER A 173 -11.94 -4.82 3.60
C SER A 173 -11.97 -4.65 5.12
N LEU A 174 -10.97 -5.17 5.81
CA LEU A 174 -10.81 -4.99 7.25
C LEU A 174 -10.63 -3.51 7.61
N SER A 175 -9.79 -2.78 6.86
CA SER A 175 -9.53 -1.36 7.10
C SER A 175 -10.80 -0.53 6.96
N VAL A 176 -11.62 -0.76 5.92
CA VAL A 176 -12.91 -0.05 5.76
C VAL A 176 -13.85 -0.33 6.93
N LEU A 177 -14.04 -1.61 7.27
CA LEU A 177 -14.97 -2.00 8.32
C LEU A 177 -14.51 -1.48 9.70
N ALA A 178 -13.23 -1.58 10.00
CA ALA A 178 -12.66 -1.07 11.24
C ALA A 178 -12.78 0.46 11.35
N ALA A 179 -12.57 1.20 10.26
CA ALA A 179 -12.75 2.66 10.22
C ALA A 179 -14.20 3.06 10.49
N PHE A 180 -15.15 2.39 9.84
CA PHE A 180 -16.59 2.66 10.05
C PHE A 180 -17.02 2.33 11.47
N PHE A 181 -16.58 1.19 11.99
CA PHE A 181 -16.87 0.80 13.37
C PHE A 181 -16.34 1.82 14.36
N ALA A 182 -15.05 2.21 14.23
CA ALA A 182 -14.42 3.17 15.12
C ALA A 182 -15.10 4.54 15.07
N ALA A 183 -15.38 5.04 13.88
CA ALA A 183 -16.02 6.34 13.71
C ALA A 183 -17.44 6.35 14.31
N ARG A 184 -18.23 5.31 14.04
CA ARG A 184 -19.57 5.16 14.62
C ARG A 184 -19.54 5.01 16.12
N PHE A 185 -18.67 4.16 16.65
CA PHE A 185 -18.51 3.95 18.09
C PHE A 185 -18.15 5.26 18.79
N THR A 186 -17.15 5.96 18.29
CA THR A 186 -16.69 7.23 18.86
C THR A 186 -17.79 8.32 18.82
N THR A 187 -18.46 8.48 17.68
CA THR A 187 -19.47 9.51 17.54
C THR A 187 -20.70 9.26 18.42
N VAL A 188 -21.17 8.02 18.46
CA VAL A 188 -22.41 7.67 19.19
C VAL A 188 -22.17 7.51 20.68
N TYR A 189 -21.11 6.75 21.08
CA TYR A 189 -20.91 6.38 22.48
C TYR A 189 -19.98 7.32 23.24
N ILE A 190 -19.01 7.95 22.58
CA ILE A 190 -18.08 8.88 23.23
C ILE A 190 -18.61 10.33 23.14
N ASN A 191 -19.02 10.76 21.96
CA ASN A 191 -19.51 12.13 21.75
C ASN A 191 -21.01 12.29 22.06
N GLY A 192 -21.76 11.20 22.32
CA GLY A 192 -23.16 11.24 22.70
C GLY A 192 -24.14 11.59 21.58
N GLN A 193 -23.73 11.54 20.31
CA GLN A 193 -24.63 11.81 19.19
C GLN A 193 -25.70 10.73 19.07
N SER A 194 -26.92 11.12 18.66
CA SER A 194 -27.99 10.15 18.38
C SER A 194 -27.57 9.16 17.29
N LYS A 195 -27.75 7.86 17.58
CA LYS A 195 -27.46 6.77 16.64
C LYS A 195 -28.19 6.94 15.31
N GLY A 196 -29.49 7.28 15.36
CA GLY A 196 -30.29 7.45 14.15
C GLY A 196 -29.80 8.61 13.29
N LEU A 197 -29.34 9.68 13.90
CA LEU A 197 -28.80 10.84 13.19
C LEU A 197 -27.48 10.50 12.49
N TYR A 198 -26.56 9.82 13.19
CA TYR A 198 -25.31 9.36 12.59
C TYR A 198 -25.57 8.39 11.42
N ASP A 199 -26.39 7.37 11.65
CA ASP A 199 -26.69 6.34 10.64
C ASP A 199 -27.40 6.95 9.41
N HIS A 200 -28.26 7.97 9.60
CA HIS A 200 -28.90 8.69 8.51
C HIS A 200 -27.89 9.37 7.59
N TYR A 201 -27.04 10.23 8.15
CA TYR A 201 -26.04 10.95 7.35
C TYR A 201 -24.96 10.02 6.78
N PHE A 202 -24.55 9.01 7.53
CA PHE A 202 -23.60 8.01 7.03
C PHE A 202 -24.15 7.28 5.81
N ASN A 203 -25.38 6.75 5.88
CA ASN A 203 -25.98 5.99 4.77
C ASN A 203 -26.34 6.89 3.59
N THR A 204 -26.76 8.13 3.82
CA THR A 204 -27.07 9.09 2.76
C THR A 204 -25.85 9.42 1.91
N PHE A 205 -24.69 9.53 2.53
CA PHE A 205 -23.45 9.95 1.85
C PHE A 205 -22.46 8.81 1.57
N LEU A 206 -22.79 7.58 1.95
CA LEU A 206 -22.00 6.42 1.56
C LEU A 206 -22.33 6.02 0.13
N ILE A 207 -21.51 6.48 -0.81
CA ILE A 207 -21.69 6.24 -2.23
C ILE A 207 -21.00 4.92 -2.62
N PRO A 208 -21.72 3.89 -3.13
CA PRO A 208 -21.12 2.60 -3.48
C PRO A 208 -20.01 2.69 -4.53
N SER A 209 -20.09 3.62 -5.47
CA SER A 209 -19.04 3.84 -6.47
C SER A 209 -17.73 4.31 -5.84
N ASP A 210 -17.78 5.07 -4.74
CA ASP A 210 -16.57 5.51 -4.02
C ASP A 210 -15.85 4.33 -3.37
N LEU A 211 -16.58 3.33 -2.87
CA LEU A 211 -15.99 2.09 -2.37
C LEU A 211 -15.25 1.32 -3.46
N LEU A 212 -15.82 1.27 -4.68
CA LEU A 212 -15.15 0.64 -5.83
C LEU A 212 -13.88 1.38 -6.22
N TRP A 213 -13.92 2.71 -6.31
CA TRP A 213 -12.75 3.52 -6.63
C TRP A 213 -11.66 3.40 -5.56
N SER A 214 -12.05 3.42 -4.30
CA SER A 214 -11.14 3.22 -3.17
C SER A 214 -10.51 1.81 -3.19
N PHE A 215 -11.28 0.80 -3.52
CA PHE A 215 -10.76 -0.57 -3.68
C PHE A 215 -9.77 -0.66 -4.86
N LEU A 216 -10.09 -0.07 -6.00
CA LEU A 216 -9.17 0.01 -7.15
C LEU A 216 -7.88 0.77 -6.78
N GLN A 217 -7.99 1.84 -6.00
CA GLN A 217 -6.85 2.56 -5.45
C GLN A 217 -5.96 1.65 -4.61
N ALA A 218 -6.54 0.83 -3.71
CA ALA A 218 -5.79 -0.13 -2.90
C ALA A 218 -5.09 -1.19 -3.77
N ILE A 219 -5.72 -1.66 -4.85
CA ILE A 219 -5.12 -2.57 -5.83
C ILE A 219 -3.90 -1.93 -6.51
N VAL A 220 -4.02 -0.71 -7.01
CA VAL A 220 -2.91 0.01 -7.66
C VAL A 220 -1.76 0.23 -6.67
N MET A 221 -2.07 0.61 -5.42
CA MET A 221 -1.07 0.73 -4.35
C MET A 221 -0.37 -0.60 -4.09
N SER A 222 -1.12 -1.71 -4.02
CA SER A 222 -0.54 -3.04 -3.80
C SER A 222 0.45 -3.43 -4.90
N ILE A 223 0.11 -3.20 -6.16
CA ILE A 223 1.02 -3.47 -7.28
C ILE A 223 2.31 -2.66 -7.11
N ALA A 224 2.19 -1.35 -6.89
CA ALA A 224 3.35 -0.46 -6.77
C ALA A 224 4.22 -0.79 -5.54
N VAL A 225 3.60 -1.01 -4.39
CA VAL A 225 4.30 -1.42 -3.16
C VAL A 225 5.06 -2.72 -3.36
N MET A 226 4.41 -3.75 -3.91
CA MET A 226 5.06 -5.05 -4.11
C MET A 226 6.19 -4.99 -5.15
N LEU A 227 6.05 -4.18 -6.21
CA LEU A 227 7.14 -3.94 -7.17
C LEU A 227 8.36 -3.30 -6.49
N VAL A 228 8.14 -2.26 -5.68
CA VAL A 228 9.21 -1.62 -4.91
C VAL A 228 9.89 -2.62 -3.97
N HIS A 229 9.13 -3.35 -3.18
CA HIS A 229 9.66 -4.30 -2.20
C HIS A 229 10.43 -5.44 -2.84
N THR A 230 9.90 -5.99 -3.93
CA THR A 230 10.59 -7.08 -4.64
C THR A 230 11.86 -6.60 -5.36
N TYR A 231 11.89 -5.37 -5.87
CA TYR A 231 13.10 -4.78 -6.45
C TYR A 231 14.23 -4.66 -5.43
N TYR A 232 13.96 -4.02 -4.29
CA TYR A 232 14.98 -3.86 -3.25
C TYR A 232 15.43 -5.19 -2.66
N GLY A 233 14.52 -6.15 -2.50
CA GLY A 233 14.87 -7.48 -2.01
C GLY A 233 15.72 -8.27 -3.02
N TYR A 234 15.34 -8.27 -4.29
CA TYR A 234 16.05 -8.99 -5.35
C TYR A 234 17.47 -8.45 -5.59
N ASN A 235 17.67 -7.14 -5.44
CA ASN A 235 18.96 -6.46 -5.63
C ASN A 235 19.72 -6.21 -4.32
N ALA A 236 19.30 -6.84 -3.21
CA ALA A 236 19.99 -6.66 -1.94
C ALA A 236 21.44 -7.13 -2.01
N SER A 237 22.35 -6.37 -1.42
CA SER A 237 23.78 -6.65 -1.41
C SER A 237 24.40 -6.25 -0.06
N GLY A 238 25.60 -6.77 0.25
CA GLY A 238 26.30 -6.44 1.50
C GLY A 238 25.92 -7.35 2.68
N GLY A 239 25.49 -8.57 2.42
CA GLY A 239 25.21 -9.58 3.43
C GLY A 239 23.98 -9.27 4.29
N PRO A 240 23.85 -9.87 5.49
CA PRO A 240 22.65 -9.71 6.33
C PRO A 240 22.35 -8.26 6.72
N VAL A 241 23.37 -7.43 6.91
CA VAL A 241 23.22 -6.00 7.18
C VAL A 241 22.61 -5.28 5.97
N GLY A 242 23.08 -5.63 4.76
CA GLY A 242 22.53 -5.07 3.52
C GLY A 242 21.08 -5.41 3.30
N VAL A 243 20.63 -6.61 3.69
CA VAL A 243 19.21 -7.00 3.65
C VAL A 243 18.38 -6.06 4.54
N GLY A 244 18.83 -5.76 5.75
CA GLY A 244 18.17 -4.80 6.64
C GLY A 244 18.07 -3.40 6.03
N ILE A 245 19.14 -2.94 5.36
CA ILE A 245 19.16 -1.64 4.65
C ILE A 245 18.15 -1.67 3.49
N ALA A 246 18.10 -2.73 2.69
CA ALA A 246 17.17 -2.89 1.59
C ALA A 246 15.71 -2.85 2.05
N VAL A 247 15.39 -3.52 3.17
CA VAL A 247 14.05 -3.46 3.79
C VAL A 247 13.70 -2.02 4.19
N GLY A 248 14.61 -1.32 4.85
CA GLY A 248 14.38 0.07 5.24
C GLY A 248 14.17 1.02 4.07
N GLN A 249 14.93 0.83 2.99
CA GLN A 249 14.77 1.60 1.74
C GLN A 249 13.44 1.27 1.05
N ALA A 250 13.08 -0.02 0.94
CA ALA A 250 11.83 -0.45 0.34
C ALA A 250 10.61 0.13 1.05
N VAL A 251 10.58 0.05 2.39
CA VAL A 251 9.49 0.63 3.19
C VAL A 251 9.39 2.14 2.97
N ARG A 252 10.50 2.87 3.07
CA ARG A 252 10.52 4.33 2.87
C ARG A 252 9.98 4.71 1.49
N THR A 253 10.48 4.07 0.45
CA THR A 253 10.05 4.33 -0.94
C THR A 253 8.58 3.99 -1.13
N SER A 254 8.11 2.87 -0.58
CA SER A 254 6.71 2.46 -0.65
C SER A 254 5.77 3.43 0.04
N LEU A 255 6.14 4.00 1.18
CA LEU A 255 5.32 5.02 1.86
C LEU A 255 5.17 6.28 1.00
N ILE A 256 6.24 6.72 0.33
CA ILE A 256 6.17 7.85 -0.61
C ILE A 256 5.25 7.50 -1.78
N VAL A 257 5.39 6.31 -2.36
CA VAL A 257 4.57 5.83 -3.47
C VAL A 257 3.08 5.77 -3.09
N VAL A 258 2.75 5.28 -1.90
CA VAL A 258 1.36 5.25 -1.38
C VAL A 258 0.76 6.66 -1.34
N VAL A 259 1.51 7.65 -0.82
CA VAL A 259 1.04 9.04 -0.76
C VAL A 259 0.86 9.63 -2.17
N VAL A 260 1.81 9.40 -3.06
CA VAL A 260 1.76 9.89 -4.45
C VAL A 260 0.56 9.28 -5.19
N ILE A 261 0.36 7.97 -5.09
CA ILE A 261 -0.80 7.29 -5.71
C ILE A 261 -2.11 7.84 -5.14
N THR A 262 -2.19 8.04 -3.81
CA THR A 262 -3.36 8.63 -3.17
C THR A 262 -3.67 10.00 -3.77
N LEU A 263 -2.67 10.86 -3.89
CA LEU A 263 -2.83 12.19 -4.46
C LEU A 263 -3.34 12.13 -5.90
N PHE A 264 -2.68 11.34 -6.76
CA PHE A 264 -3.05 11.25 -8.18
C PHE A 264 -4.44 10.65 -8.39
N ILE A 265 -4.78 9.58 -7.69
CA ILE A 265 -6.10 8.96 -7.83
C ILE A 265 -7.18 9.87 -7.25
N SER A 266 -6.92 10.51 -6.10
CA SER A 266 -7.85 11.47 -5.53
C SER A 266 -8.11 12.65 -6.48
N LEU A 267 -7.08 13.19 -7.13
CA LEU A 267 -7.24 14.25 -8.12
C LEU A 267 -7.96 13.75 -9.39
N ALA A 268 -7.64 12.54 -9.86
CA ALA A 268 -8.23 11.99 -11.09
C ALA A 268 -9.71 11.61 -10.91
N VAL A 269 -10.06 11.03 -9.76
CA VAL A 269 -11.42 10.50 -9.51
C VAL A 269 -12.31 11.56 -8.87
N TYR A 270 -11.77 12.37 -7.95
CA TYR A 270 -12.55 13.32 -7.14
C TYR A 270 -12.23 14.79 -7.44
N GLY A 271 -11.28 15.06 -8.34
CA GLY A 271 -10.57 16.35 -8.44
C GLY A 271 -11.34 17.40 -9.18
N ALA A 272 -11.72 17.87 -10.05
CA ALA A 272 -12.14 19.18 -10.59
C ALA A 272 -13.63 19.52 -10.36
N SER A 273 -14.47 18.58 -10.04
CA SER A 273 -15.85 18.79 -9.62
C SER A 273 -16.07 17.90 -8.41
N GLY A 274 -15.77 18.42 -7.22
CA GLY A 274 -16.17 17.70 -6.02
C GLY A 274 -17.61 17.25 -6.18
N ASN A 275 -17.84 15.94 -6.39
CA ASN A 275 -19.17 15.35 -6.48
C ASN A 275 -19.87 15.45 -5.12
N PHE A 276 -20.05 16.67 -4.65
CA PHE A 276 -20.93 17.01 -3.57
C PHE A 276 -22.31 17.29 -4.15
N ASN A 277 -23.04 16.25 -4.49
CA ASN A 277 -24.47 16.37 -4.66
C ASN A 277 -25.08 16.56 -3.26
N LEU A 278 -25.14 17.80 -2.79
CA LEU A 278 -25.89 18.19 -1.60
C LEU A 278 -27.40 18.22 -1.86
N SER A 279 -27.84 17.98 -3.08
CA SER A 279 -29.24 17.84 -3.48
C SER A 279 -29.52 16.36 -3.79
N GLY A 280 -29.88 15.61 -2.74
CA GLY A 280 -30.59 14.35 -2.87
C GLY A 280 -32.07 14.61 -3.05
#